data_50a7ccc2530c71065ef6e07329394b3d
#
_entry.id   50a7ccc2530c71065ef6e07329394b3d
#
_cell.length_a   1.000
_cell.length_b   1.000
_cell.length_c   1.000
_cell.angle_alpha   90.00
_cell.angle_beta   90.00
_cell.angle_gamma   90.00
#
_symmetry.space_group_name_H-M   'P 1'
#
loop_
_entity.id
_entity.type
_entity.pdbx_description
1 polymer ?
#
loop_
_entity_poly.entity_id
_entity_poly.type
_entity_poly.pdbx_seq_one_letter_code
_entity_poly.pdbx_strand_id
1 'polypeptide(L)'
;MEELKFLEEQQVASELIKRVEEFRSQYEVVPETAGRIVKPSIPFYGKDILEMAIAGLLKGENLLLTGPKATGKNILAENLAYIFNRPAYNVSFHVNTNSGDLIGTDTFVDNEVKLRKGTIYQCAEYGGFGILDEINMAKNDAVSVLHATLDYRRSIDVPGYDKIDLHPAARFIGTMNYGYAGTKELNEALVSRFLVIDMPAQTEESLEFIFRRMFPNIKENARTQFIGVFLDLQLKATNSEISTKPLDLRG
;
A
#
# COMPACT_ATOMS: atom_id res chain seq x y z
N MET A 1 2.51 16.29 17.61
CA MET A 1 2.06 15.52 16.53
C MET A 1 2.03 14.06 16.97
N GLU A 2 0.85 13.65 17.42
CA GLU A 2 0.63 12.32 17.98
C GLU A 2 0.85 11.20 16.96
N GLU A 3 0.62 11.52 15.69
CA GLU A 3 0.66 10.60 14.55
C GLU A 3 2.07 10.07 14.21
N LEU A 4 3.13 10.77 14.60
CA LEU A 4 4.51 10.35 14.38
C LEU A 4 5.17 9.76 15.62
N LYS A 5 4.52 9.87 16.80
CA LYS A 5 5.07 9.32 18.06
C LYS A 5 5.38 7.84 18.00
N PHE A 6 4.55 7.07 17.27
CA PHE A 6 4.78 5.64 17.15
C PHE A 6 6.05 5.31 16.33
N LEU A 7 6.53 6.20 15.46
CA LEU A 7 7.80 6.05 14.77
C LEU A 7 8.97 6.25 15.74
N GLU A 8 8.84 7.23 16.66
CA GLU A 8 9.81 7.44 17.74
C GLU A 8 9.84 6.22 18.68
N GLU A 9 8.67 5.68 19.05
CA GLU A 9 8.56 4.45 19.87
C GLU A 9 9.24 3.24 19.22
N GLN A 10 9.27 3.16 17.90
CA GLN A 10 9.96 2.13 17.14
C GLN A 10 11.42 2.50 16.83
N GLN A 11 11.91 3.62 17.37
CA GLN A 11 13.29 4.10 17.17
C GLN A 11 13.65 4.31 15.70
N VAL A 12 12.68 4.73 14.87
CA VAL A 12 12.94 5.18 13.50
C VAL A 12 13.86 6.39 13.54
N ALA A 13 14.81 6.45 12.62
CA ALA A 13 15.81 7.52 12.56
C ALA A 13 15.14 8.91 12.57
N SER A 14 15.54 9.77 13.50
CA SER A 14 14.96 11.11 13.69
C SER A 14 15.05 11.99 12.44
N GLU A 15 16.08 11.80 11.62
CA GLU A 15 16.22 12.48 10.33
C GLU A 15 15.10 12.12 9.35
N LEU A 16 14.66 10.85 9.31
CA LEU A 16 13.53 10.43 8.47
C LEU A 16 12.22 11.04 8.98
N ILE A 17 12.02 11.05 10.30
CA ILE A 17 10.82 11.65 10.91
C ILE A 17 10.74 13.14 10.56
N LYS A 18 11.84 13.88 10.73
CA LYS A 18 11.93 15.29 10.37
C LYS A 18 11.63 15.52 8.88
N ARG A 19 12.16 14.71 7.99
CA ARG A 19 11.89 14.83 6.55
C ARG A 19 10.44 14.50 6.18
N VAL A 20 9.78 13.62 6.92
CA VAL A 20 8.33 13.38 6.76
C VAL A 20 7.55 14.63 7.20
N GLU A 21 7.93 15.30 8.28
CA GLU A 21 7.31 16.56 8.70
C GLU A 21 7.49 17.66 7.66
N GLU A 22 8.68 17.78 7.08
CA GLU A 22 8.98 18.70 5.98
C GLU A 22 8.11 18.41 4.76
N PHE A 23 7.97 17.12 4.37
CA PHE A 23 7.08 16.70 3.29
C PHE A 23 5.62 17.07 3.56
N ARG A 24 5.12 16.83 4.77
CA ARG A 24 3.75 17.19 5.17
C ARG A 24 3.51 18.70 5.10
N SER A 25 4.50 19.49 5.49
CA SER A 25 4.42 20.96 5.46
C SER A 25 4.52 21.51 4.03
N GLN A 26 5.28 20.85 3.16
CA GLN A 26 5.45 21.25 1.76
C GLN A 26 4.20 20.96 0.92
N TYR A 27 3.47 19.90 1.25
CA TYR A 27 2.32 19.45 0.45
C TYR A 27 1.04 19.47 1.30
N GLU A 28 0.33 20.58 1.25
CA GLU A 28 -0.96 20.71 1.92
C GLU A 28 -1.99 19.75 1.34
N VAL A 29 -2.92 19.32 2.19
CA VAL A 29 -4.01 18.43 1.81
C VAL A 29 -5.16 19.27 1.26
N VAL A 30 -5.64 18.90 0.09
CA VAL A 30 -6.84 19.51 -0.50
C VAL A 30 -8.06 19.16 0.38
N PRO A 31 -8.84 20.15 0.87
CA PRO A 31 -9.90 19.92 1.85
C PRO A 31 -10.91 18.83 1.48
N GLU A 32 -11.27 18.74 0.20
CA GLU A 32 -12.22 17.75 -0.32
C GLU A 32 -11.71 16.30 -0.19
N THR A 33 -10.41 16.13 -0.05
CA THR A 33 -9.78 14.81 0.07
C THR A 33 -9.42 14.41 1.50
N ALA A 34 -9.59 15.32 2.46
CA ALA A 34 -9.22 15.09 3.85
C ALA A 34 -9.90 13.86 4.48
N GLY A 35 -11.12 13.57 4.08
CA GLY A 35 -11.84 12.37 4.53
C GLY A 35 -11.22 11.03 4.08
N ARG A 36 -10.24 11.07 3.15
CA ARG A 36 -9.47 9.88 2.72
C ARG A 36 -8.20 9.65 3.53
N ILE A 37 -7.89 10.51 4.49
CA ILE A 37 -6.79 10.33 5.44
C ILE A 37 -7.35 9.62 6.66
N VAL A 38 -7.27 8.30 6.63
CA VAL A 38 -7.84 7.45 7.69
C VAL A 38 -6.72 6.93 8.59
N LYS A 39 -6.88 7.10 9.90
CA LYS A 39 -5.97 6.49 10.88
C LYS A 39 -6.10 4.96 10.77
N PRO A 40 -4.99 4.24 10.52
CA PRO A 40 -5.03 2.78 10.46
C PRO A 40 -5.48 2.19 11.80
N SER A 41 -6.30 1.14 11.72
CA SER A 41 -6.75 0.41 12.92
C SER A 41 -5.61 -0.35 13.60
N ILE A 42 -4.60 -0.75 12.82
CA ILE A 42 -3.45 -1.51 13.27
C ILE A 42 -2.19 -0.75 12.85
N PRO A 43 -1.35 -0.30 13.80
CA PRO A 43 -0.04 0.24 13.48
C PRO A 43 0.87 -0.85 12.89
N PHE A 44 1.68 -0.48 11.92
CA PHE A 44 2.68 -1.40 11.39
C PHE A 44 3.94 -1.39 12.26
N TYR A 45 4.39 -2.57 12.64
CA TYR A 45 5.60 -2.76 13.43
C TYR A 45 6.70 -3.41 12.58
N GLY A 46 7.88 -2.77 12.54
CA GLY A 46 9.03 -3.22 11.77
C GLY A 46 9.90 -2.04 11.35
N LYS A 47 10.85 -1.65 12.23
CA LYS A 47 11.71 -0.48 12.06
C LYS A 47 12.39 -0.43 10.70
N ASP A 48 13.10 -1.48 10.33
CA ASP A 48 13.95 -1.49 9.12
C ASP A 48 13.09 -1.34 7.85
N ILE A 49 11.93 -2.00 7.82
CA ILE A 49 10.98 -1.90 6.71
C ILE A 49 10.37 -0.50 6.64
N LEU A 50 9.99 0.08 7.79
CA LEU A 50 9.48 1.45 7.85
C LEU A 50 10.52 2.45 7.36
N GLU A 51 11.76 2.35 7.81
CA GLU A 51 12.84 3.25 7.39
C GLU A 51 13.11 3.15 5.89
N MET A 52 13.18 1.94 5.35
CA MET A 52 13.35 1.70 3.92
C MET A 52 12.18 2.28 3.10
N ALA A 53 10.95 2.02 3.51
CA ALA A 53 9.76 2.50 2.84
C ALA A 53 9.65 4.04 2.89
N ILE A 54 9.85 4.65 4.06
CA ILE A 54 9.83 6.10 4.25
C ILE A 54 10.93 6.76 3.40
N ALA A 55 12.15 6.23 3.42
CA ALA A 55 13.27 6.77 2.64
C ALA A 55 12.98 6.72 1.13
N GLY A 56 12.43 5.60 0.63
CA GLY A 56 12.02 5.47 -0.77
C GLY A 56 10.96 6.49 -1.17
N LEU A 57 9.89 6.61 -0.39
CA LEU A 57 8.81 7.58 -0.67
C LEU A 57 9.29 9.03 -0.63
N LEU A 58 10.18 9.38 0.30
CA LEU A 58 10.81 10.71 0.38
C LEU A 58 11.69 11.02 -0.84
N LYS A 59 12.30 10.01 -1.45
CA LYS A 59 13.07 10.14 -2.69
C LYS A 59 12.21 10.22 -3.94
N GLY A 60 10.91 10.02 -3.83
CA GLY A 60 9.99 10.06 -4.96
C GLY A 60 9.72 8.69 -5.60
N GLU A 61 10.26 7.62 -5.03
CA GLU A 61 10.05 6.26 -5.52
C GLU A 61 8.64 5.77 -5.24
N ASN A 62 8.14 4.89 -6.11
CA ASN A 62 6.98 4.06 -5.84
C ASN A 62 7.45 2.76 -5.19
N LEU A 63 6.62 2.15 -4.33
CA LEU A 63 6.99 0.94 -3.61
C LEU A 63 6.23 -0.28 -4.13
N LEU A 64 6.90 -1.43 -4.23
CA LEU A 64 6.26 -2.73 -4.42
C LEU A 64 6.57 -3.60 -3.21
N LEU A 65 5.55 -3.83 -2.39
CA LEU A 65 5.62 -4.69 -1.22
C LEU A 65 5.36 -6.13 -1.63
N THR A 66 6.37 -6.98 -1.58
CA THR A 66 6.29 -8.39 -1.96
C THR A 66 6.37 -9.28 -0.73
N GLY A 67 5.91 -10.51 -0.81
CA GLY A 67 6.06 -11.47 0.29
C GLY A 67 4.86 -12.40 0.47
N PRO A 68 4.96 -13.37 1.40
CA PRO A 68 3.88 -14.27 1.74
C PRO A 68 2.60 -13.54 2.18
N LYS A 69 1.47 -14.24 2.22
CA LYS A 69 0.24 -13.70 2.80
C LYS A 69 0.42 -13.41 4.30
N ALA A 70 -0.38 -12.49 4.82
CA ALA A 70 -0.41 -12.10 6.23
C ALA A 70 0.90 -11.48 6.78
N THR A 71 1.76 -10.96 5.91
CA THR A 71 2.99 -10.23 6.33
C THR A 71 2.75 -8.75 6.63
N GLY A 72 1.51 -8.25 6.47
CA GLY A 72 1.17 -6.86 6.80
C GLY A 72 1.39 -5.85 5.66
N LYS A 73 1.49 -6.29 4.39
CA LYS A 73 1.70 -5.38 3.24
C LYS A 73 0.68 -4.24 3.16
N ASN A 74 -0.61 -4.57 3.22
CA ASN A 74 -1.67 -3.55 3.16
C ASN A 74 -1.67 -2.68 4.41
N ILE A 75 -1.39 -3.25 5.60
CA ILE A 75 -1.23 -2.50 6.84
C ILE A 75 -0.10 -1.48 6.70
N LEU A 76 1.05 -1.89 6.14
CA LEU A 76 2.16 -0.95 5.89
C LEU A 76 1.76 0.15 4.92
N ALA A 77 1.11 -0.18 3.80
CA ALA A 77 0.68 0.80 2.81
C ALA A 77 -0.28 1.85 3.40
N GLU A 78 -1.27 1.43 4.19
CA GLU A 78 -2.20 2.31 4.89
C GLU A 78 -1.49 3.18 5.94
N ASN A 79 -0.56 2.59 6.70
CA ASN A 79 0.25 3.34 7.67
C ASN A 79 1.12 4.39 6.99
N LEU A 80 1.75 4.08 5.87
CA LEU A 80 2.56 5.03 5.11
C LEU A 80 1.72 6.21 4.61
N ALA A 81 0.53 5.98 4.06
CA ALA A 81 -0.37 7.05 3.65
C ALA A 81 -0.72 7.99 4.83
N TYR A 82 -1.00 7.41 6.00
CA TYR A 82 -1.28 8.15 7.23
C TYR A 82 -0.04 8.89 7.77
N ILE A 83 1.13 8.24 7.80
CA ILE A 83 2.41 8.85 8.20
C ILE A 83 2.72 10.09 7.37
N PHE A 84 2.53 10.02 6.06
CA PHE A 84 2.77 11.14 5.15
C PHE A 84 1.61 12.15 5.11
N ASN A 85 0.54 11.93 5.85
CA ASN A 85 -0.68 12.74 5.85
C ASN A 85 -1.23 12.91 4.44
N ARG A 86 -1.36 11.80 3.68
CA ARG A 86 -1.87 11.84 2.30
C ARG A 86 -3.17 11.06 2.17
N PRO A 87 -4.10 11.55 1.32
CA PRO A 87 -5.32 10.82 1.02
C PRO A 87 -5.00 9.48 0.35
N ALA A 88 -5.57 8.39 0.86
CA ALA A 88 -5.40 7.05 0.31
C ALA A 88 -6.41 6.75 -0.79
N TYR A 89 -5.92 6.18 -1.89
CA TYR A 89 -6.71 5.76 -3.05
C TYR A 89 -6.47 4.28 -3.32
N ASN A 90 -7.39 3.45 -2.85
CA ASN A 90 -7.24 1.99 -2.90
C ASN A 90 -7.81 1.43 -4.20
N VAL A 91 -7.03 0.58 -4.85
CA VAL A 91 -7.43 -0.21 -6.03
C VAL A 91 -7.11 -1.67 -5.75
N SER A 92 -8.12 -2.51 -5.65
CA SER A 92 -7.94 -3.96 -5.59
C SER A 92 -7.99 -4.53 -7.01
N PHE A 93 -6.86 -5.04 -7.47
CA PHE A 93 -6.77 -5.61 -8.81
C PHE A 93 -7.35 -7.02 -8.86
N HIS A 94 -8.09 -7.29 -9.91
CA HIS A 94 -8.63 -8.60 -10.22
C HIS A 94 -8.71 -8.77 -11.75
N VAL A 95 -9.03 -9.97 -12.20
CA VAL A 95 -9.04 -10.32 -13.64
C VAL A 95 -9.99 -9.48 -14.51
N ASN A 96 -10.92 -8.75 -13.92
CA ASN A 96 -11.85 -7.88 -14.63
C ASN A 96 -11.52 -6.38 -14.49
N THR A 97 -10.49 -6.01 -13.74
CA THR A 97 -10.03 -4.63 -13.65
C THR A 97 -9.60 -4.14 -15.03
N ASN A 98 -10.10 -3.00 -15.45
CA ASN A 98 -9.81 -2.40 -16.76
C ASN A 98 -9.23 -0.98 -16.60
N SER A 99 -8.75 -0.40 -17.67
CA SER A 99 -8.14 0.94 -17.68
C SER A 99 -9.14 2.04 -17.28
N GLY A 100 -10.42 1.88 -17.62
CA GLY A 100 -11.47 2.83 -17.27
C GLY A 100 -11.72 2.91 -15.76
N ASP A 101 -11.59 1.79 -15.03
CA ASP A 101 -11.70 1.79 -13.57
C ASP A 101 -10.56 2.57 -12.91
N LEU A 102 -9.39 2.59 -13.53
CA LEU A 102 -8.18 3.22 -13.02
C LEU A 102 -8.12 4.71 -13.36
N ILE A 103 -8.34 5.04 -14.62
CA ILE A 103 -8.16 6.40 -15.14
C ILE A 103 -9.48 7.15 -15.21
N GLY A 104 -10.54 6.50 -15.70
CA GLY A 104 -11.86 7.08 -15.83
C GLY A 104 -12.59 6.64 -17.08
N THR A 105 -13.87 6.96 -17.13
CA THR A 105 -14.76 6.64 -18.23
C THR A 105 -15.63 7.83 -18.57
N ASP A 106 -16.02 7.94 -19.83
CA ASP A 106 -16.98 8.92 -20.26
C ASP A 106 -18.34 8.70 -19.62
N THR A 107 -18.92 9.77 -19.13
CA THR A 107 -20.30 9.81 -18.63
C THR A 107 -21.04 10.95 -19.26
N PHE A 108 -22.34 10.74 -19.54
CA PHE A 108 -23.21 11.79 -20.07
C PHE A 108 -23.97 12.43 -18.91
N VAL A 109 -23.64 13.68 -18.59
CA VAL A 109 -24.23 14.46 -17.49
C VAL A 109 -24.49 15.87 -18.00
N ASP A 110 -25.67 16.44 -17.69
CA ASP A 110 -26.06 17.80 -18.07
C ASP A 110 -25.96 18.07 -19.57
N ASN A 111 -26.33 17.10 -20.41
CA ASN A 111 -26.27 17.15 -21.86
C ASN A 111 -24.83 17.26 -22.45
N GLU A 112 -23.81 16.93 -21.68
CA GLU A 112 -22.41 16.93 -22.08
C GLU A 112 -21.73 15.60 -21.73
N VAL A 113 -20.72 15.24 -22.51
CA VAL A 113 -19.82 14.13 -22.18
C VAL A 113 -18.74 14.64 -21.23
N LYS A 114 -18.65 14.04 -20.05
CA LYS A 114 -17.66 14.40 -19.03
C LYS A 114 -16.89 13.17 -18.55
N LEU A 115 -15.60 13.35 -18.30
CA LEU A 115 -14.78 12.30 -17.69
C LEU A 115 -15.20 12.06 -16.25
N ARG A 116 -15.70 10.86 -15.94
CA ARG A 116 -15.78 10.37 -14.57
C ARG A 116 -14.40 9.86 -14.16
N LYS A 117 -13.66 10.66 -13.39
CA LYS A 117 -12.28 10.38 -12.98
C LYS A 117 -12.16 9.07 -12.20
N GLY A 118 -11.28 8.19 -12.64
CA GLY A 118 -10.95 6.95 -11.94
C GLY A 118 -10.06 7.17 -10.71
N THR A 119 -9.80 6.09 -9.99
CA THR A 119 -9.08 6.15 -8.70
C THR A 119 -7.64 6.62 -8.85
N ILE A 120 -6.91 6.14 -9.87
CA ILE A 120 -5.52 6.54 -10.14
C ILE A 120 -5.45 7.99 -10.61
N TYR A 121 -6.40 8.41 -11.44
CA TYR A 121 -6.49 9.81 -11.90
C TYR A 121 -6.63 10.75 -10.69
N GLN A 122 -7.58 10.47 -9.78
CA GLN A 122 -7.79 11.29 -8.58
C GLN A 122 -6.56 11.28 -7.66
N CYS A 123 -5.91 10.13 -7.48
CA CYS A 123 -4.66 10.02 -6.73
C CYS A 123 -3.59 10.92 -7.31
N ALA A 124 -3.42 10.91 -8.64
CA ALA A 124 -2.44 11.71 -9.36
C ALA A 124 -2.73 13.22 -9.24
N GLU A 125 -3.98 13.60 -9.40
CA GLU A 125 -4.43 15.02 -9.37
C GLU A 125 -4.29 15.63 -7.97
N TYR A 126 -4.69 14.92 -6.94
CA TYR A 126 -4.73 15.44 -5.55
C TYR A 126 -3.48 15.10 -4.72
N GLY A 127 -2.48 14.49 -5.32
CA GLY A 127 -1.24 14.15 -4.62
C GLY A 127 -1.44 13.12 -3.52
N GLY A 128 -2.30 12.14 -3.76
CA GLY A 128 -2.57 11.06 -2.83
C GLY A 128 -1.56 9.93 -2.88
N PHE A 129 -1.78 8.92 -2.03
CA PHE A 129 -1.09 7.65 -2.10
C PHE A 129 -2.02 6.60 -2.71
N GLY A 130 -1.64 6.10 -3.90
CA GLY A 130 -2.36 5.03 -4.59
C GLY A 130 -1.92 3.67 -4.06
N ILE A 131 -2.82 2.97 -3.38
CA ILE A 131 -2.55 1.62 -2.87
C ILE A 131 -3.09 0.62 -3.91
N LEU A 132 -2.17 -0.07 -4.57
CA LEU A 132 -2.41 -0.98 -5.69
C LEU A 132 -2.38 -2.43 -5.17
N ASP A 133 -3.49 -2.90 -4.62
CA ASP A 133 -3.56 -4.20 -3.97
C ASP A 133 -3.66 -5.33 -4.99
N GLU A 134 -2.84 -6.38 -4.79
CA GLU A 134 -2.73 -7.54 -5.66
C GLU A 134 -2.46 -7.18 -7.14
N ILE A 135 -1.54 -6.24 -7.38
CA ILE A 135 -1.25 -5.70 -8.71
C ILE A 135 -0.91 -6.78 -9.75
N ASN A 136 -0.38 -7.92 -9.32
CA ASN A 136 -0.08 -9.09 -10.17
C ASN A 136 -1.33 -9.82 -10.69
N MET A 137 -2.53 -9.52 -10.17
CA MET A 137 -3.80 -10.09 -10.65
C MET A 137 -4.36 -9.33 -11.85
N ALA A 138 -3.83 -8.14 -12.15
CA ALA A 138 -4.27 -7.29 -13.25
C ALA A 138 -4.01 -7.92 -14.63
N LYS A 139 -4.87 -7.58 -15.59
CA LYS A 139 -4.59 -7.83 -17.01
C LYS A 139 -3.58 -6.81 -17.54
N ASN A 140 -2.82 -7.20 -18.58
CA ASN A 140 -1.82 -6.33 -19.20
C ASN A 140 -2.40 -4.98 -19.67
N ASP A 141 -3.63 -4.94 -20.15
CA ASP A 141 -4.29 -3.70 -20.60
C ASP A 141 -4.50 -2.70 -19.47
N ALA A 142 -4.93 -3.19 -18.29
CA ALA A 142 -5.08 -2.35 -17.10
C ALA A 142 -3.71 -1.85 -16.61
N VAL A 143 -2.69 -2.70 -16.67
CA VAL A 143 -1.32 -2.36 -16.24
C VAL A 143 -0.66 -1.38 -17.21
N SER A 144 -0.98 -1.43 -18.51
CA SER A 144 -0.36 -0.57 -19.51
C SER A 144 -0.49 0.92 -19.22
N VAL A 145 -1.63 1.35 -18.65
CA VAL A 145 -1.87 2.74 -18.27
C VAL A 145 -1.04 3.21 -17.09
N LEU A 146 -0.52 2.28 -16.28
CA LEU A 146 0.33 2.61 -15.14
C LEU A 146 1.77 2.92 -15.54
N HIS A 147 2.23 2.51 -16.72
CA HIS A 147 3.64 2.70 -17.10
C HIS A 147 4.07 4.16 -17.10
N ALA A 148 3.27 5.06 -17.71
CA ALA A 148 3.56 6.49 -17.74
C ALA A 148 3.34 7.17 -16.39
N THR A 149 2.43 6.63 -15.59
CA THR A 149 2.11 7.11 -14.24
C THR A 149 3.25 6.81 -13.27
N LEU A 150 3.86 5.64 -13.38
CA LEU A 150 4.85 5.13 -12.43
C LEU A 150 6.30 5.46 -12.81
N ASP A 151 6.59 5.83 -14.06
CA ASP A 151 7.95 6.15 -14.49
C ASP A 151 8.26 7.66 -14.40
N TYR A 152 9.41 8.05 -14.92
CA TYR A 152 9.92 9.44 -14.89
C TYR A 152 8.96 10.45 -15.53
N ARG A 153 8.07 10.03 -16.44
CA ARG A 153 7.08 10.90 -17.08
C ARG A 153 6.04 11.42 -16.11
N ARG A 154 5.71 10.63 -15.08
CA ARG A 154 4.77 11.00 -14.02
C ARG A 154 3.53 11.68 -14.57
N SER A 155 2.85 11.04 -15.51
CA SER A 155 1.72 11.64 -16.20
C SER A 155 0.66 10.60 -16.56
N ILE A 156 -0.57 11.08 -16.73
CA ILE A 156 -1.70 10.30 -17.23
C ILE A 156 -2.21 10.98 -18.49
N ASP A 157 -2.28 10.21 -19.56
CA ASP A 157 -2.85 10.63 -20.84
C ASP A 157 -4.18 9.90 -21.03
N VAL A 158 -5.26 10.66 -21.11
CA VAL A 158 -6.62 10.14 -21.30
C VAL A 158 -7.09 10.55 -22.68
N PRO A 159 -7.32 9.59 -23.62
CA PRO A 159 -7.77 9.92 -24.95
C PRO A 159 -9.01 10.84 -24.97
N GLY A 160 -8.94 11.97 -25.65
CA GLY A 160 -10.01 12.96 -25.74
C GLY A 160 -10.04 13.99 -24.61
N TYR A 161 -9.11 13.93 -23.68
CA TYR A 161 -8.94 14.90 -22.58
C TYR A 161 -7.49 15.38 -22.48
N ASP A 162 -7.28 16.44 -21.71
CA ASP A 162 -5.94 16.95 -21.49
C ASP A 162 -5.10 15.94 -20.66
N LYS A 163 -3.85 15.80 -21.06
CA LYS A 163 -2.86 15.08 -20.27
C LYS A 163 -2.67 15.79 -18.93
N ILE A 164 -2.64 15.03 -17.86
CA ILE A 164 -2.30 15.57 -16.53
C ILE A 164 -0.94 15.09 -16.08
N ASP A 165 -0.18 15.98 -15.46
CA ASP A 165 1.02 15.63 -14.72
C ASP A 165 0.67 15.28 -13.27
N LEU A 166 1.35 14.30 -12.71
CA LEU A 166 1.12 13.90 -11.33
C LEU A 166 1.53 15.02 -10.37
N HIS A 167 0.67 15.27 -9.40
CA HIS A 167 1.04 16.11 -8.26
C HIS A 167 2.35 15.62 -7.62
N PRO A 168 3.29 16.51 -7.24
CA PRO A 168 4.60 16.11 -6.71
C PRO A 168 4.54 15.20 -5.49
N ALA A 169 3.50 15.29 -4.67
CA ALA A 169 3.30 14.42 -3.51
C ALA A 169 2.74 13.03 -3.86
N ALA A 170 2.22 12.80 -5.07
CA ALA A 170 1.62 11.52 -5.44
C ALA A 170 2.65 10.39 -5.39
N ARG A 171 2.30 9.26 -4.77
CA ARG A 171 3.09 8.03 -4.69
C ARG A 171 2.19 6.83 -4.89
N PHE A 172 2.77 5.73 -5.37
CA PHE A 172 2.06 4.47 -5.53
C PHE A 172 2.75 3.37 -4.74
N ILE A 173 1.94 2.56 -4.06
CA ILE A 173 2.39 1.43 -3.24
C ILE A 173 1.66 0.20 -3.75
N GLY A 174 2.36 -0.63 -4.52
CA GLY A 174 1.84 -1.92 -4.97
C GLY A 174 2.01 -2.98 -3.90
N THR A 175 1.06 -3.91 -3.82
CA THR A 175 1.22 -5.14 -3.04
C THR A 175 1.15 -6.35 -3.95
N MET A 176 1.97 -7.36 -3.68
CA MET A 176 2.00 -8.60 -4.43
C MET A 176 2.26 -9.77 -3.49
N ASN A 177 1.44 -10.81 -3.64
CA ASN A 177 1.69 -12.10 -3.01
C ASN A 177 2.43 -13.01 -4.00
N TYR A 178 3.40 -13.80 -3.53
CA TYR A 178 4.09 -14.81 -4.33
C TYR A 178 4.08 -16.18 -3.63
N GLY A 179 4.46 -17.23 -4.36
CA GLY A 179 4.59 -18.57 -3.80
C GLY A 179 3.30 -19.38 -3.70
N TYR A 180 2.21 -18.96 -4.38
CA TYR A 180 0.93 -19.68 -4.37
C TYR A 180 0.52 -20.11 -5.79
N ALA A 181 -0.19 -21.21 -5.88
CA ALA A 181 -0.81 -21.64 -7.12
C ALA A 181 -1.77 -20.57 -7.66
N GLY A 182 -1.52 -20.10 -8.89
CA GLY A 182 -2.33 -19.05 -9.54
C GLY A 182 -1.81 -17.62 -9.40
N THR A 183 -0.72 -17.38 -8.68
CA THR A 183 -0.05 -16.09 -8.73
C THR A 183 0.67 -15.92 -10.08
N LYS A 184 0.45 -14.77 -10.71
CA LYS A 184 1.17 -14.37 -11.93
C LYS A 184 2.40 -13.57 -11.53
N GLU A 185 3.48 -13.76 -12.28
CA GLU A 185 4.62 -12.84 -12.20
C GLU A 185 4.26 -11.50 -12.84
N LEU A 186 4.70 -10.42 -12.24
CA LEU A 186 4.60 -9.10 -12.86
C LEU A 186 5.63 -9.01 -14.01
N ASN A 187 5.25 -8.27 -15.05
CA ASN A 187 6.16 -7.91 -16.11
C ASN A 187 7.36 -7.12 -15.52
N GLU A 188 8.59 -7.51 -15.87
CA GLU A 188 9.83 -6.86 -15.43
C GLU A 188 9.83 -5.36 -15.69
N ALA A 189 9.26 -4.92 -16.83
CA ALA A 189 9.13 -3.51 -17.15
C ALA A 189 8.26 -2.74 -16.16
N LEU A 190 7.28 -3.38 -15.51
CA LEU A 190 6.50 -2.77 -14.44
C LEU A 190 7.26 -2.81 -13.12
N VAL A 191 7.87 -3.93 -12.77
CA VAL A 191 8.65 -4.09 -11.53
C VAL A 191 9.78 -3.06 -11.46
N SER A 192 10.45 -2.76 -12.58
CA SER A 192 11.55 -1.79 -12.65
C SER A 192 11.14 -0.34 -12.31
N ARG A 193 9.84 -0.06 -12.18
CA ARG A 193 9.29 1.26 -11.79
C ARG A 193 9.01 1.39 -10.29
N PHE A 194 9.38 0.37 -9.54
CA PHE A 194 9.18 0.32 -8.08
C PHE A 194 10.48 0.06 -7.34
N LEU A 195 10.60 0.63 -6.19
CA LEU A 195 11.50 0.11 -5.15
C LEU A 195 10.84 -1.12 -4.52
N VAL A 196 11.42 -2.28 -4.75
CA VAL A 196 10.88 -3.55 -4.23
C VAL A 196 11.32 -3.72 -2.78
N ILE A 197 10.35 -3.96 -1.90
CA ILE A 197 10.58 -4.29 -0.48
C ILE A 197 9.99 -5.66 -0.22
N ASP A 198 10.85 -6.61 0.11
CA ASP A 198 10.43 -7.96 0.48
C ASP A 198 10.02 -8.00 1.96
N MET A 199 8.77 -8.41 2.19
CA MET A 199 8.17 -8.47 3.52
C MET A 199 8.35 -9.88 4.08
N PRO A 200 9.19 -10.07 5.11
CA PRO A 200 9.43 -11.39 5.66
C PRO A 200 8.17 -11.98 6.29
N ALA A 201 8.15 -13.31 6.39
CA ALA A 201 7.14 -14.00 7.18
C ALA A 201 7.21 -13.54 8.65
N GLN A 202 6.06 -13.54 9.33
CA GLN A 202 6.00 -13.15 10.74
C GLN A 202 6.79 -14.16 11.60
N THR A 203 7.63 -13.63 12.49
CA THR A 203 8.36 -14.41 13.48
C THR A 203 7.58 -14.48 14.80
N GLU A 204 7.93 -15.41 15.67
CA GLU A 204 7.36 -15.50 17.02
C GLU A 204 7.53 -14.18 17.78
N GLU A 205 8.70 -13.57 17.69
CA GLU A 205 9.01 -12.28 18.33
C GLU A 205 8.10 -11.14 17.82
N SER A 206 7.92 -11.05 16.51
CA SER A 206 7.06 -10.01 15.91
C SER A 206 5.59 -10.21 16.29
N LEU A 207 5.12 -11.46 16.31
CA LEU A 207 3.75 -11.79 16.73
C LEU A 207 3.54 -11.51 18.23
N GLU A 208 4.50 -11.87 19.08
CA GLU A 208 4.44 -11.57 20.51
C GLU A 208 4.32 -10.07 20.76
N PHE A 209 5.09 -9.27 20.06
CA PHE A 209 5.03 -7.82 20.14
C PHE A 209 3.67 -7.25 19.67
N ILE A 210 3.17 -7.73 18.53
CA ILE A 210 1.88 -7.33 17.98
C ILE A 210 0.75 -7.71 18.94
N PHE A 211 0.71 -8.95 19.42
CA PHE A 211 -0.33 -9.44 20.31
C PHE A 211 -0.37 -8.70 21.64
N ARG A 212 0.79 -8.36 22.23
CA ARG A 212 0.85 -7.56 23.46
C ARG A 212 0.21 -6.17 23.29
N ARG A 213 0.40 -5.56 22.14
CA ARG A 213 -0.14 -4.22 21.86
C ARG A 213 -1.62 -4.24 21.47
N MET A 214 -2.03 -5.21 20.66
CA MET A 214 -3.41 -5.34 20.21
C MET A 214 -4.34 -5.85 21.32
N PHE A 215 -3.84 -6.76 22.15
CA PHE A 215 -4.61 -7.44 23.19
C PHE A 215 -3.92 -7.35 24.56
N PRO A 216 -3.82 -6.14 25.17
CA PRO A 216 -3.06 -5.94 26.40
C PRO A 216 -3.59 -6.75 27.59
N ASN A 217 -4.86 -7.15 27.56
CA ASN A 217 -5.51 -7.89 28.65
C ASN A 217 -5.51 -9.42 28.42
N ILE A 218 -4.94 -9.92 27.33
CA ILE A 218 -4.87 -11.35 27.08
C ILE A 218 -3.90 -12.03 28.06
N LYS A 219 -4.29 -13.18 28.62
CA LYS A 219 -3.40 -13.95 29.50
C LYS A 219 -2.20 -14.48 28.70
N GLU A 220 -1.03 -14.49 29.31
CA GLU A 220 0.21 -14.94 28.67
C GLU A 220 0.09 -16.33 28.04
N ASN A 221 -0.42 -17.32 28.77
CA ASN A 221 -0.63 -18.66 28.23
C ASN A 221 -1.53 -18.68 26.97
N ALA A 222 -2.60 -17.86 26.95
CA ALA A 222 -3.48 -17.79 25.80
C ALA A 222 -2.76 -17.15 24.62
N ARG A 223 -1.98 -16.07 24.86
CA ARG A 223 -1.19 -15.40 23.83
C ARG A 223 -0.19 -16.35 23.19
N THR A 224 0.60 -17.06 24.00
CA THR A 224 1.57 -18.05 23.50
C THR A 224 0.91 -19.15 22.67
N GLN A 225 -0.28 -19.63 23.10
CA GLN A 225 -1.04 -20.62 22.34
C GLN A 225 -1.51 -20.08 20.98
N PHE A 226 -2.06 -18.85 20.93
CA PHE A 226 -2.47 -18.23 19.68
C PHE A 226 -1.31 -18.03 18.71
N ILE A 227 -0.16 -17.56 19.21
CA ILE A 227 1.05 -17.38 18.40
C ILE A 227 1.52 -18.74 17.87
N GLY A 228 1.56 -19.78 18.71
CA GLY A 228 1.94 -21.12 18.29
C GLY A 228 1.02 -21.68 17.20
N VAL A 229 -0.30 -21.52 17.35
CA VAL A 229 -1.28 -21.91 16.33
C VAL A 229 -1.06 -21.14 15.02
N PHE A 230 -0.83 -19.83 15.09
CA PHE A 230 -0.58 -19.02 13.88
C PHE A 230 0.69 -19.47 13.14
N LEU A 231 1.79 -19.71 13.86
CA LEU A 231 3.04 -20.18 13.28
C LEU A 231 2.91 -21.59 12.67
N ASP A 232 2.18 -22.50 13.32
CA ASP A 232 1.89 -23.84 12.77
C ASP A 232 1.07 -23.76 11.49
N LEU A 233 0.02 -22.94 11.47
CA LEU A 233 -0.78 -22.69 10.27
C LEU A 233 0.06 -22.07 9.16
N GLN A 234 0.95 -21.13 9.47
CA GLN A 234 1.85 -20.51 8.51
C GLN A 234 2.81 -21.54 7.89
N LEU A 235 3.39 -22.40 8.72
CA LEU A 235 4.26 -23.48 8.26
C LEU A 235 3.52 -24.47 7.36
N LYS A 236 2.33 -24.91 7.75
CA LYS A 236 1.50 -25.83 6.96
C LYS A 236 1.05 -25.21 5.63
N ALA A 237 0.74 -23.91 5.63
CA ALA A 237 0.40 -23.21 4.39
C ALA A 237 1.61 -23.07 3.45
N THR A 238 2.80 -22.83 4.00
CA THR A 238 4.05 -22.78 3.23
C THR A 238 4.36 -24.14 2.59
N ASN A 239 4.10 -25.22 3.32
CA ASN A 239 4.26 -26.59 2.83
C ASN A 239 3.12 -27.05 1.90
N SER A 240 2.16 -26.16 1.59
CA SER A 240 0.97 -26.48 0.78
C SER A 240 0.07 -27.58 1.39
N GLU A 241 0.14 -27.83 2.68
CA GLU A 241 -0.70 -28.81 3.40
C GLU A 241 -2.10 -28.26 3.66
N ILE A 242 -2.23 -26.93 3.79
CA ILE A 242 -3.50 -26.22 3.98
C ILE A 242 -3.60 -24.99 3.10
N SER A 243 -4.83 -24.51 2.91
CA SER A 243 -5.08 -23.22 2.25
C SER A 243 -4.52 -22.05 3.09
N THR A 244 -4.08 -20.98 2.44
CA THR A 244 -3.64 -19.74 3.11
C THR A 244 -4.80 -18.89 3.67
N LYS A 245 -6.06 -19.31 3.51
CA LYS A 245 -7.24 -18.57 4.02
C LYS A 245 -7.21 -18.32 5.53
N PRO A 246 -6.76 -19.28 6.38
CA PRO A 246 -6.73 -19.08 7.82
C PRO A 246 -5.66 -18.09 8.31
N LEU A 247 -4.76 -17.63 7.43
CA LEU A 247 -3.63 -16.77 7.81
C LEU A 247 -3.97 -15.28 7.81
N ASP A 248 -5.22 -14.89 7.95
CA ASP A 248 -5.56 -13.47 8.05
C ASP A 248 -5.62 -13.03 9.53
N LEU A 249 -4.70 -12.15 9.93
CA LEU A 249 -4.68 -11.56 11.28
C LEU A 249 -5.82 -10.56 11.53
N ARG A 250 -6.63 -10.25 10.52
CA ARG A 250 -7.72 -9.28 10.62
C ARG A 250 -9.05 -9.90 11.01
N GLY A 251 -9.15 -11.23 11.07
CA GLY A 251 -10.39 -11.92 11.42
C GLY A 251 -10.23 -13.36 11.81
#